data_59af719cdc85cf6c6b458a61d9dc1773
#
_entry.id   59af719cdc85cf6c6b458a61d9dc1773
#
_cell.length_a   1.000
_cell.length_b   1.000
_cell.length_c   1.000
_cell.angle_alpha   90.00
_cell.angle_beta   90.00
_cell.angle_gamma   90.00
#
_symmetry.space_group_name_H-M   'P 1'
#
loop_
_entity.id
_entity.type
_entity.pdbx_description
1 polymer ?
#
loop_
_entity_poly.entity_id
_entity_poly.type
_entity_poly.pdbx_seq_one_letter_code
_entity_poly.pdbx_strand_id
1 'polypeptide(L)'
;QVNIDESKVQLSSLERERSDISNRIRRPKSPEEQAQNKERRKAVSGQMKPIRERLRRAERILEKFPHLYELLKQEHELEKKARARYKERGR
;
A
#
# COMPACT_ATOMS: atom_id res chain seq x y z
N GLN A 1 8.15 11.50 -2.24
CA GLN A 1 8.88 10.23 -2.39
C GLN A 1 7.90 9.08 -2.48
N VAL A 2 7.97 8.36 -3.57
CA VAL A 2 7.11 7.20 -3.79
C VAL A 2 7.79 5.97 -3.22
N ASN A 3 7.26 5.44 -2.15
CA ASN A 3 7.73 4.18 -1.60
C ASN A 3 6.89 3.05 -2.20
N ILE A 4 7.45 2.41 -3.22
CA ILE A 4 6.78 1.33 -3.97
C ILE A 4 6.49 0.14 -3.07
N ASP A 5 7.44 -0.24 -2.22
CA ASP A 5 7.29 -1.40 -1.33
C ASP A 5 6.16 -1.17 -0.31
N GLU A 6 6.10 0.03 0.25
CA GLU A 6 5.04 0.42 1.18
C GLU A 6 3.67 0.42 0.50
N SER A 7 3.59 0.95 -0.73
CA SER A 7 2.37 0.93 -1.52
C SER A 7 1.91 -0.49 -1.83
N LYS A 8 2.82 -1.39 -2.15
CA LYS A 8 2.52 -2.81 -2.40
C LYS A 8 2.00 -3.50 -1.14
N VAL A 9 2.59 -3.21 0.02
CA VAL A 9 2.14 -3.75 1.30
C VAL A 9 0.74 -3.26 1.64
N GLN A 10 0.48 -1.97 1.48
CA GLN A 10 -0.85 -1.38 1.69
C GLN A 10 -1.89 -2.00 0.76
N LEU A 11 -1.55 -2.15 -0.51
CA LEU A 11 -2.44 -2.75 -1.49
C LEU A 11 -2.76 -4.21 -1.15
N SER A 12 -1.76 -5.00 -0.77
CA SER A 12 -1.94 -6.40 -0.35
C SER A 12 -2.84 -6.51 0.88
N SER A 13 -2.67 -5.62 1.85
CA SER A 13 -3.50 -5.56 3.05
C SER A 13 -4.95 -5.27 2.72
N LEU A 14 -5.19 -4.30 1.82
CA LEU A 14 -6.54 -3.94 1.37
C LEU A 14 -7.18 -5.06 0.53
N GLU A 15 -6.40 -5.75 -0.28
CA GLU A 15 -6.87 -6.91 -1.06
C GLU A 15 -7.33 -8.05 -0.14
N ARG A 16 -6.60 -8.33 0.94
CA ARG A 16 -6.99 -9.31 1.94
C ARG A 16 -8.28 -8.91 2.64
N GLU A 17 -8.38 -7.67 3.05
CA GLU A 17 -9.59 -7.13 3.69
C GLU A 17 -10.80 -7.25 2.75
N ARG A 18 -10.62 -6.88 1.49
CA ARG A 18 -11.65 -7.00 0.46
C ARG A 18 -12.08 -8.46 0.25
N SER A 19 -11.14 -9.38 0.22
CA SER A 19 -11.40 -10.81 0.09
C SER A 19 -12.20 -11.36 1.26
N ASP A 20 -11.85 -10.98 2.48
CA ASP A 20 -12.57 -11.36 3.69
C ASP A 20 -14.01 -10.83 3.68
N ILE A 21 -14.17 -9.59 3.28
CA ILE A 21 -15.50 -8.97 3.15
C ILE A 21 -16.33 -9.69 2.08
N SER A 22 -15.73 -10.03 0.93
CA SER A 22 -16.40 -10.77 -0.13
C SER A 22 -16.85 -12.14 0.32
N ASN A 23 -16.07 -12.83 1.14
CA ASN A 23 -16.44 -14.11 1.73
C ASN A 23 -17.64 -13.99 2.68
N ARG A 24 -17.68 -12.91 3.46
CA ARG A 24 -18.82 -12.63 4.34
C ARG A 24 -20.09 -12.30 3.56
N ILE A 25 -19.96 -11.64 2.41
CA ILE A 25 -21.11 -11.34 1.52
C ILE A 25 -21.70 -12.63 0.95
N ARG A 26 -20.87 -13.62 0.65
CA ARG A 26 -21.32 -14.92 0.13
C ARG A 26 -22.08 -15.74 1.15
N ARG A 27 -21.79 -15.54 2.44
CA ARG A 27 -22.45 -16.25 3.56
C ARG A 27 -23.01 -15.26 4.57
N PRO A 28 -24.03 -14.46 4.17
CA PRO A 28 -24.55 -13.42 5.06
C PRO A 28 -25.39 -14.05 6.16
N LYS A 29 -25.24 -13.50 7.38
CA LYS A 29 -26.10 -13.88 8.52
C LYS A 29 -27.43 -13.17 8.47
N SER A 30 -27.49 -12.00 7.84
CA SER A 30 -28.71 -11.21 7.68
C SER A 30 -28.59 -10.32 6.43
N PRO A 31 -29.73 -9.87 5.86
CA PRO A 31 -29.72 -8.92 4.75
C PRO A 31 -29.06 -7.60 5.10
N GLU A 32 -29.20 -7.14 6.34
CA GLU A 32 -28.58 -5.90 6.84
C GLU A 32 -27.07 -6.02 6.86
N GLU A 33 -26.54 -7.12 7.37
CA GLU A 33 -25.12 -7.41 7.39
C GLU A 33 -24.54 -7.48 5.97
N GLN A 34 -25.27 -8.11 5.04
CA GLN A 34 -24.88 -8.18 3.65
C GLN A 34 -24.76 -6.79 3.02
N ALA A 35 -25.74 -5.92 3.26
CA ALA A 35 -25.72 -4.54 2.78
C ALA A 35 -24.53 -3.75 3.33
N GLN A 36 -24.26 -3.88 4.64
CA GLN A 36 -23.13 -3.24 5.29
C GLN A 36 -21.79 -3.72 4.71
N ASN A 37 -21.65 -5.02 4.49
CA ASN A 37 -20.45 -5.60 3.93
C ASN A 37 -20.22 -5.16 2.48
N LYS A 38 -21.27 -5.02 1.68
CA LYS A 38 -21.18 -4.47 0.31
C LYS A 38 -20.67 -3.03 0.33
N GLU A 39 -21.17 -2.21 1.26
CA GLU A 39 -20.69 -0.84 1.44
C GLU A 39 -19.21 -0.80 1.86
N ARG A 40 -18.82 -1.64 2.80
CA ARG A 40 -17.43 -1.75 3.24
C ARG A 40 -16.51 -2.18 2.09
N ARG A 41 -16.94 -3.14 1.29
CA ARG A 41 -16.17 -3.60 0.11
C ARG A 41 -15.97 -2.46 -0.89
N LYS A 42 -17.01 -1.67 -1.12
CA LYS A 42 -16.96 -0.50 -2.00
C LYS A 42 -15.96 0.54 -1.47
N ALA A 43 -15.98 0.80 -0.17
CA ALA A 43 -15.06 1.72 0.49
C ALA A 43 -13.60 1.25 0.35
N VAL A 44 -13.35 -0.04 0.59
CA VAL A 44 -12.00 -0.63 0.44
C VAL A 44 -11.53 -0.54 -1.01
N SER A 45 -12.38 -0.85 -1.98
CA SER A 45 -12.06 -0.71 -3.41
C SER A 45 -11.73 0.74 -3.77
N GLY A 46 -12.46 1.69 -3.20
CA GLY A 46 -12.18 3.12 -3.37
C GLY A 46 -10.83 3.54 -2.81
N GLN A 47 -10.40 2.96 -1.70
CA GLN A 47 -9.08 3.21 -1.12
C GLN A 47 -7.94 2.59 -1.95
N MET A 48 -8.20 1.46 -2.60
CA MET A 48 -7.22 0.77 -3.43
C MET A 48 -6.90 1.53 -4.72
N LYS A 49 -7.87 2.22 -5.27
CA LYS A 49 -7.75 2.92 -6.55
C LYS A 49 -6.58 3.93 -6.61
N PRO A 50 -6.47 4.90 -5.67
CA PRO A 50 -5.36 5.84 -5.70
C PRO A 50 -4.00 5.18 -5.46
N ILE A 51 -3.96 4.12 -4.68
CA ILE A 51 -2.72 3.36 -4.43
C ILE A 51 -2.25 2.66 -5.71
N ARG A 52 -3.17 2.04 -6.45
CA ARG A 52 -2.86 1.43 -7.75
C ARG A 52 -2.36 2.44 -8.76
N GLU A 53 -2.97 3.63 -8.81
CA GLU A 53 -2.55 4.69 -9.71
C GLU A 53 -1.15 5.20 -9.39
N ARG A 54 -0.83 5.39 -8.12
CA ARG A 54 0.53 5.75 -7.67
C ARG A 54 1.54 4.69 -8.07
N LEU A 55 1.17 3.43 -7.87
CA LEU A 55 2.04 2.31 -8.17
C LEU A 55 2.33 2.23 -9.67
N ARG A 56 1.32 2.41 -10.52
CA ARG A 56 1.48 2.45 -11.97
C ARG A 56 2.41 3.57 -12.41
N ARG A 57 2.25 4.77 -11.86
CA ARG A 57 3.11 5.91 -12.16
C ARG A 57 4.55 5.65 -11.77
N ALA A 58 4.75 5.08 -10.57
CA ALA A 58 6.07 4.72 -10.09
C ALA A 58 6.73 3.65 -10.96
N GLU A 59 5.99 2.63 -11.35
CA GLU A 59 6.47 1.58 -12.23
C GLU A 59 6.84 2.10 -13.62
N ARG A 60 6.07 3.04 -14.16
CA ARG A 60 6.40 3.71 -15.44
C ARG A 60 7.68 4.50 -15.36
N ILE A 61 7.88 5.23 -14.26
CA ILE A 61 9.11 5.98 -14.02
C ILE A 61 10.30 5.01 -13.94
N LEU A 62 10.12 3.89 -13.26
CA LEU A 62 11.15 2.84 -13.14
C LEU A 62 11.49 2.19 -14.48
N GLU A 63 10.51 1.96 -15.34
CA GLU A 63 10.74 1.44 -16.69
C GLU A 63 11.58 2.38 -17.54
N LYS A 64 11.27 3.69 -17.45
CA LYS A 64 11.98 4.71 -18.23
C LYS A 64 13.34 5.10 -17.64
N PHE A 65 13.47 5.04 -16.31
CA PHE A 65 14.65 5.50 -15.60
C PHE A 65 15.06 4.51 -14.49
N PRO A 66 15.58 3.33 -14.87
CA PRO A 66 15.97 2.33 -13.87
C PRO A 66 17.06 2.82 -12.91
N HIS A 67 17.93 3.72 -13.33
CA HIS A 67 18.95 4.31 -12.48
C HIS A 67 18.37 5.17 -11.36
N LEU A 68 17.26 5.83 -11.64
CA LEU A 68 16.60 6.70 -10.64
C LEU A 68 16.10 5.90 -9.44
N TYR A 69 15.59 4.69 -9.69
CA TYR A 69 15.15 3.80 -8.62
C TYR A 69 16.30 3.39 -7.70
N GLU A 70 17.42 2.99 -8.25
CA GLU A 70 18.58 2.62 -7.45
C GLU A 70 19.11 3.78 -6.63
N LEU A 71 19.16 4.98 -7.22
CA LEU A 71 19.57 6.20 -6.52
C LEU A 71 18.64 6.52 -5.36
N LEU A 72 17.33 6.44 -5.57
CA LEU A 72 16.33 6.68 -4.52
C LEU A 72 16.44 5.64 -3.40
N LYS A 73 16.67 4.38 -3.76
CA LYS A 73 16.87 3.31 -2.80
C LYS A 73 18.12 3.52 -1.96
N GLN A 74 19.21 3.93 -2.58
CA GLN A 74 20.47 4.25 -1.88
C GLN A 74 20.30 5.44 -0.94
N GLU A 75 19.63 6.49 -1.37
CA GLU A 75 19.32 7.65 -0.51
C GLU A 75 18.50 7.24 0.72
N HIS A 76 17.50 6.40 0.52
CA HIS A 76 16.66 5.92 1.59
C HIS A 76 17.45 5.10 2.62
N GLU A 77 18.34 4.23 2.17
CA GLU A 77 19.21 3.46 3.05
C GLU A 77 20.21 4.35 3.81
N LEU A 78 20.77 5.35 3.16
CA LEU A 78 21.66 6.32 3.78
C LEU A 78 20.93 7.14 4.85
N GLU A 79 19.71 7.56 4.58
CA GLU A 79 18.88 8.26 5.57
C GLU A 79 18.60 7.40 6.80
N LYS A 80 18.29 6.12 6.59
CA LYS A 80 18.07 5.18 7.69
C LYS A 80 19.33 5.02 8.55
N LYS A 81 20.47 4.88 7.94
CA LYS A 81 21.76 4.78 8.65
C LYS A 81 22.08 6.04 9.42
N ALA A 82 21.85 7.20 8.81
CA ALA A 82 22.07 8.49 9.46
C ALA A 82 21.14 8.67 10.69
N ARG A 83 19.87 8.29 10.57
CA ARG A 83 18.92 8.33 11.68
C ARG A 83 19.31 7.38 12.81
N ALA A 84 19.78 6.19 12.50
CA ALA A 84 20.23 5.22 13.49
C ALA A 84 21.44 5.74 14.24
N ARG A 85 22.43 6.33 13.57
CA ARG A 85 23.60 6.97 14.18
C ARG A 85 23.21 8.14 15.06
N TYR A 86 22.27 8.96 14.62
CA TYR A 86 21.79 10.10 15.37
C TYR A 86 21.12 9.67 16.68
N LYS A 87 20.32 8.61 16.64
CA LYS A 87 19.70 8.05 17.85
C LYS A 87 20.71 7.53 18.87
N GLU A 88 21.77 6.89 18.40
CA GLU A 88 22.85 6.41 19.27
C GLU A 88 23.60 7.54 19.95
N ARG A 89 23.83 8.64 19.22
CA ARG A 89 24.52 9.83 19.77
C ARG A 89 23.64 10.67 20.68
N GLY A 90 22.33 10.57 20.56
CA GLY A 90 21.37 11.35 21.33
C GLY A 90 21.14 10.92 22.76
N ARG A 91 21.96 10.00 23.27
CA ARG A 91 21.89 9.54 24.67
C ARG A 91 22.83 10.32 25.58
#